data_a9673173af55829fdc28b05657cc2182
#
_entry.id   a9673173af55829fdc28b05657cc2182
#
_cell.length_a   1.000
_cell.length_b   1.000
_cell.length_c   1.000
_cell.angle_alpha   90.00
_cell.angle_beta   90.00
_cell.angle_gamma   90.00
#
_symmetry.space_group_name_H-M   'P 1'
#
loop_
_entity.id
_entity.type
_entity.pdbx_description
1 polymer ?
#
loop_
_entity_poly.entity_id
_entity_poly.type
_entity_poly.pdbx_seq_one_letter_code
_entity_poly.pdbx_strand_id
1 'polypeptide(L)'
;MVDKVIVEALKWVGYLEKKSNAYLDDYTKNAGYNNYTIFAKKYNEMYGENYQGQPWCAMYVTDVLAFALGKNTQERLMPHFAYCPTGVNWFKKQGLWHTNKPQRGDIIFFKDSSGIACHVGIIYQVSGSVIYTVEGNTSSSSGVIANGGGVFKKQYSVGYSRILGFGRPQYIKAIDENAWREDALKKLINRGYISDRGIWQEFAAPVLKCNAIALIDKVTGGTWESEEADSNIHWVQPYVISLCGKKIVTDKELWLNFPEAPISKALTLALVDQATGGILERYKGMPNDHWARNNLNSLCDKNIIHSPQEWCDDFEGQVRTDNFMALICKAFDL
;
A
#
# COMPACT_ATOMS: atom_id res chain seq x y z
N MET A 1 -5.78 8.90 7.78
CA MET A 1 -6.33 7.55 7.56
C MET A 1 -7.60 7.30 8.35
N VAL A 2 -7.61 7.47 9.68
CA VAL A 2 -8.82 7.23 10.50
C VAL A 2 -10.05 7.91 9.89
N ASP A 3 -9.96 9.18 9.48
CA ASP A 3 -11.09 9.91 8.87
C ASP A 3 -11.59 9.24 7.59
N LYS A 4 -10.69 8.76 6.73
CA LYS A 4 -11.09 8.05 5.50
C LYS A 4 -11.86 6.77 5.82
N VAL A 5 -11.39 5.99 6.80
CA VAL A 5 -12.05 4.75 7.24
C VAL A 5 -13.43 5.05 7.81
N ILE A 6 -13.56 6.08 8.65
CA ILE A 6 -14.84 6.45 9.25
C ILE A 6 -15.82 7.00 8.20
N VAL A 7 -15.35 7.83 7.26
CA VAL A 7 -16.18 8.31 6.14
C VAL A 7 -16.69 7.13 5.32
N GLU A 8 -15.81 6.19 4.99
CA GLU A 8 -16.22 4.99 4.25
C GLU A 8 -17.21 4.12 5.04
N ALA A 9 -16.95 3.88 6.34
CA ALA A 9 -17.88 3.12 7.19
C ALA A 9 -19.27 3.78 7.25
N LEU A 10 -19.33 5.09 7.46
CA LEU A 10 -20.58 5.85 7.57
C LEU A 10 -21.36 5.91 6.26
N LYS A 11 -20.67 5.88 5.13
CA LYS A 11 -21.28 5.83 3.78
C LYS A 11 -22.23 4.66 3.64
N TRP A 12 -21.91 3.50 4.21
CA TRP A 12 -22.68 2.28 4.07
C TRP A 12 -23.89 2.18 5.01
N VAL A 13 -24.10 3.13 5.89
CA VAL A 13 -25.26 3.14 6.82
C VAL A 13 -26.56 3.11 6.04
N GLY A 14 -27.44 2.16 6.37
CA GLY A 14 -28.70 1.89 5.67
C GLY A 14 -28.60 0.82 4.57
N TYR A 15 -27.39 0.28 4.30
CA TYR A 15 -27.26 -0.88 3.43
C TYR A 15 -27.90 -2.11 4.07
N LEU A 16 -28.70 -2.85 3.28
CA LEU A 16 -29.35 -4.08 3.68
C LEU A 16 -28.82 -5.27 2.89
N GLU A 17 -28.59 -6.40 3.56
CA GLU A 17 -28.25 -7.65 2.91
C GLU A 17 -29.34 -8.12 1.96
N LYS A 18 -29.00 -9.05 1.05
CA LYS A 18 -29.86 -9.46 -0.06
C LYS A 18 -30.33 -10.91 0.11
N LYS A 19 -31.45 -11.22 -0.58
CA LYS A 19 -31.96 -12.59 -0.72
C LYS A 19 -31.05 -13.48 -1.58
N SER A 20 -30.26 -12.87 -2.48
CA SER A 20 -29.40 -13.54 -3.46
C SER A 20 -28.29 -12.62 -3.95
N ASN A 21 -27.43 -13.10 -4.86
CA ASN A 21 -26.38 -12.31 -5.51
C ASN A 21 -26.87 -11.17 -6.45
N ALA A 22 -28.18 -10.93 -6.54
CA ALA A 22 -28.74 -9.85 -7.35
C ALA A 22 -28.77 -8.52 -6.57
N TYR A 23 -28.40 -7.42 -7.25
CA TYR A 23 -28.45 -6.05 -6.71
C TYR A 23 -27.57 -5.84 -5.45
N LEU A 24 -26.41 -6.47 -5.39
CA LEU A 24 -25.51 -6.37 -4.25
C LEU A 24 -24.99 -4.95 -3.99
N ASP A 25 -24.90 -4.13 -5.01
CA ASP A 25 -24.45 -2.72 -4.99
C ASP A 25 -25.57 -1.72 -4.64
N ASP A 26 -26.84 -2.13 -4.69
CA ASP A 26 -27.96 -1.29 -4.27
C ASP A 26 -28.17 -1.39 -2.76
N TYR A 27 -28.57 -0.30 -2.11
CA TYR A 27 -28.70 -0.27 -0.64
C TYR A 27 -29.89 -1.08 -0.13
N THR A 28 -31.02 -1.08 -0.83
CA THR A 28 -32.29 -1.63 -0.32
C THR A 28 -32.96 -2.64 -1.24
N LYS A 29 -32.62 -2.59 -2.54
CA LYS A 29 -33.23 -3.48 -3.52
C LYS A 29 -32.87 -4.94 -3.25
N ASN A 30 -33.81 -5.87 -3.44
CA ASN A 30 -33.65 -7.28 -3.14
C ASN A 30 -33.28 -7.58 -1.67
N ALA A 31 -33.66 -6.71 -0.73
CA ALA A 31 -33.39 -6.91 0.69
C ALA A 31 -33.97 -8.24 1.22
N GLY A 32 -33.26 -8.87 2.12
CA GLY A 32 -33.64 -10.15 2.75
C GLY A 32 -32.69 -10.52 3.86
N TYR A 33 -32.74 -11.78 4.33
CA TYR A 33 -31.99 -12.26 5.49
C TYR A 33 -31.11 -13.46 5.14
N ASN A 34 -30.52 -13.46 3.94
CA ASN A 34 -29.74 -14.60 3.44
C ASN A 34 -28.22 -14.30 3.41
N ASN A 35 -27.78 -13.21 4.04
CA ASN A 35 -26.37 -12.80 4.14
C ASN A 35 -25.64 -12.62 2.79
N TYR A 36 -26.37 -12.35 1.67
CA TYR A 36 -25.74 -11.98 0.41
C TYR A 36 -25.43 -10.48 0.44
N THR A 37 -24.17 -10.12 0.29
CA THR A 37 -23.74 -8.72 0.40
C THR A 37 -22.66 -8.34 -0.61
N ILE A 38 -22.54 -7.05 -0.89
CA ILE A 38 -21.41 -6.50 -1.63
C ILE A 38 -20.08 -6.75 -0.88
N PHE A 39 -20.11 -6.74 0.47
CA PHE A 39 -18.93 -6.99 1.30
C PHE A 39 -18.43 -8.42 1.11
N ALA A 40 -19.28 -9.44 1.26
CA ALA A 40 -18.85 -10.83 1.01
C ALA A 40 -18.36 -11.04 -0.42
N LYS A 41 -19.00 -10.38 -1.42
CA LYS A 41 -18.54 -10.41 -2.82
C LYS A 41 -17.14 -9.81 -2.94
N LYS A 42 -16.92 -8.59 -2.43
CA LYS A 42 -15.63 -7.90 -2.55
C LYS A 42 -14.53 -8.56 -1.73
N TYR A 43 -14.86 -9.06 -0.55
CA TYR A 43 -13.97 -9.88 0.26
C TYR A 43 -13.48 -11.12 -0.52
N ASN A 44 -14.42 -11.87 -1.13
CA ASN A 44 -14.08 -13.04 -1.94
C ASN A 44 -13.17 -12.68 -3.14
N GLU A 45 -13.49 -11.58 -3.84
CA GLU A 45 -12.68 -11.09 -4.97
C GLU A 45 -11.27 -10.68 -4.54
N MET A 46 -11.13 -10.01 -3.38
CA MET A 46 -9.84 -9.51 -2.90
C MET A 46 -8.94 -10.60 -2.31
N TYR A 47 -9.52 -11.60 -1.64
CA TYR A 47 -8.76 -12.55 -0.81
C TYR A 47 -8.85 -14.01 -1.29
N GLY A 48 -9.56 -14.27 -2.38
CA GLY A 48 -9.68 -15.63 -2.94
C GLY A 48 -10.58 -16.57 -2.13
N GLU A 49 -11.55 -16.00 -1.41
CA GLU A 49 -12.43 -16.73 -0.48
C GLU A 49 -13.83 -16.95 -1.08
N ASN A 50 -14.72 -17.64 -0.34
CA ASN A 50 -16.11 -17.89 -0.75
C ASN A 50 -17.05 -17.84 0.45
N TYR A 51 -17.39 -16.64 0.91
CA TYR A 51 -18.21 -16.40 2.12
C TYR A 51 -19.57 -15.76 1.83
N GLN A 52 -20.07 -15.75 0.58
CA GLN A 52 -21.45 -15.30 0.36
C GLN A 52 -22.45 -16.20 1.12
N GLY A 53 -23.44 -15.57 1.72
CA GLY A 53 -24.43 -16.26 2.56
C GLY A 53 -23.96 -16.53 4.00
N GLN A 54 -22.77 -16.10 4.39
CA GLN A 54 -22.25 -16.23 5.75
C GLN A 54 -22.39 -14.91 6.54
N PRO A 55 -22.40 -14.97 7.90
CA PRO A 55 -22.36 -13.76 8.72
C PRO A 55 -21.20 -12.84 8.31
N TRP A 56 -21.47 -11.56 8.10
CA TRP A 56 -20.58 -10.66 7.38
C TRP A 56 -20.08 -9.45 8.16
N CYS A 57 -20.28 -9.38 9.48
CA CYS A 57 -19.79 -8.26 10.30
C CYS A 57 -18.27 -8.07 10.21
N ALA A 58 -17.50 -9.15 10.19
CA ALA A 58 -16.07 -9.13 10.10
C ALA A 58 -15.58 -8.78 8.68
N MET A 59 -16.25 -9.28 7.65
CA MET A 59 -15.99 -8.88 6.25
C MET A 59 -16.26 -7.39 6.03
N TYR A 60 -17.37 -6.87 6.59
CA TYR A 60 -17.66 -5.43 6.53
C TYR A 60 -16.51 -4.58 7.07
N VAL A 61 -15.99 -4.90 8.26
CA VAL A 61 -14.88 -4.16 8.87
C VAL A 61 -13.62 -4.24 8.00
N THR A 62 -13.28 -5.43 7.52
CA THR A 62 -12.12 -5.63 6.62
C THR A 62 -12.25 -4.83 5.33
N ASP A 63 -13.40 -4.92 4.68
CA ASP A 63 -13.66 -4.26 3.40
C ASP A 63 -13.72 -2.75 3.51
N VAL A 64 -14.30 -2.21 4.58
CA VAL A 64 -14.30 -0.76 4.84
C VAL A 64 -12.87 -0.21 4.89
N LEU A 65 -11.95 -0.90 5.58
CA LEU A 65 -10.55 -0.49 5.60
C LEU A 65 -9.91 -0.62 4.20
N ALA A 66 -10.19 -1.71 3.49
CA ALA A 66 -9.67 -1.92 2.14
C ALA A 66 -10.21 -0.90 1.12
N PHE A 67 -11.50 -0.55 1.18
CA PHE A 67 -12.13 0.47 0.32
C PHE A 67 -11.58 1.87 0.60
N ALA A 68 -11.37 2.19 1.90
CA ALA A 68 -10.88 3.50 2.32
C ALA A 68 -9.40 3.73 2.02
N LEU A 69 -8.57 2.68 2.09
CA LEU A 69 -7.10 2.78 2.16
C LEU A 69 -6.37 1.94 1.12
N GLY A 70 -7.07 1.09 0.37
CA GLY A 70 -6.49 0.05 -0.47
C GLY A 70 -6.13 -1.22 0.30
N LYS A 71 -6.22 -2.38 -0.39
CA LYS A 71 -5.96 -3.71 0.18
C LYS A 71 -4.61 -3.80 0.90
N ASN A 72 -3.53 -3.38 0.24
CA ASN A 72 -2.18 -3.47 0.80
C ASN A 72 -2.02 -2.69 2.11
N THR A 73 -2.66 -1.52 2.23
CA THR A 73 -2.66 -0.73 3.46
C THR A 73 -3.51 -1.38 4.55
N GLN A 74 -4.68 -1.92 4.19
CA GLN A 74 -5.53 -2.66 5.12
C GLN A 74 -4.77 -3.86 5.72
N GLU A 75 -4.07 -4.67 4.91
CA GLU A 75 -3.32 -5.85 5.37
C GLU A 75 -2.13 -5.50 6.28
N ARG A 76 -1.56 -4.30 6.15
CA ARG A 76 -0.55 -3.77 7.10
C ARG A 76 -1.14 -3.32 8.43
N LEU A 77 -2.40 -2.87 8.45
CA LEU A 77 -3.08 -2.38 9.65
C LEU A 77 -3.69 -3.48 10.48
N MET A 78 -4.25 -4.47 9.83
CA MET A 78 -4.84 -5.68 10.41
C MET A 78 -5.00 -6.75 9.32
N PRO A 79 -5.03 -8.06 9.63
CA PRO A 79 -5.29 -9.10 8.64
C PRO A 79 -6.71 -8.93 8.06
N HIS A 80 -6.95 -9.48 6.89
CA HIS A 80 -8.33 -9.77 6.51
C HIS A 80 -8.87 -10.92 7.39
N PHE A 81 -10.09 -10.79 7.86
CA PHE A 81 -10.74 -11.84 8.63
C PHE A 81 -12.25 -11.83 8.42
N ALA A 82 -12.83 -13.01 8.27
CA ALA A 82 -14.28 -13.25 8.20
C ALA A 82 -14.83 -13.80 9.53
N TYR A 83 -13.96 -14.18 10.47
CA TYR A 83 -14.30 -14.75 11.78
C TYR A 83 -13.73 -13.89 12.91
N CYS A 84 -14.61 -13.37 13.78
CA CYS A 84 -14.24 -12.41 14.82
C CYS A 84 -13.08 -12.86 15.74
N PRO A 85 -13.04 -14.14 16.23
CA PRO A 85 -11.91 -14.61 17.04
C PRO A 85 -10.55 -14.51 16.35
N THR A 86 -10.47 -14.64 15.02
CA THR A 86 -9.24 -14.48 14.25
C THR A 86 -8.69 -13.05 14.41
N GLY A 87 -9.57 -12.04 14.27
CA GLY A 87 -9.18 -10.63 14.47
C GLY A 87 -8.70 -10.38 15.92
N VAL A 88 -9.44 -10.85 16.92
CA VAL A 88 -9.05 -10.73 18.33
C VAL A 88 -7.67 -11.31 18.59
N ASN A 89 -7.43 -12.54 18.14
CA ASN A 89 -6.16 -13.24 18.35
C ASN A 89 -4.98 -12.49 17.69
N TRP A 90 -5.21 -11.95 16.50
CA TRP A 90 -4.19 -11.17 15.83
C TRP A 90 -3.84 -9.89 16.60
N PHE A 91 -4.83 -9.06 16.98
CA PHE A 91 -4.57 -7.85 17.75
C PHE A 91 -3.87 -8.13 19.08
N LYS A 92 -4.23 -9.22 19.76
CA LYS A 92 -3.51 -9.66 20.97
C LYS A 92 -2.07 -10.04 20.69
N LYS A 93 -1.82 -10.80 19.63
CA LYS A 93 -0.48 -11.24 19.24
C LYS A 93 0.43 -10.06 18.86
N GLN A 94 -0.14 -8.99 18.28
CA GLN A 94 0.60 -7.79 17.91
C GLN A 94 0.78 -6.80 19.08
N GLY A 95 0.22 -7.05 20.26
CA GLY A 95 0.24 -6.08 21.36
C GLY A 95 -0.65 -4.84 21.12
N LEU A 96 -1.61 -4.96 20.20
CA LEU A 96 -2.53 -3.90 19.77
C LEU A 96 -3.95 -4.08 20.35
N TRP A 97 -4.10 -4.95 21.35
CA TRP A 97 -5.34 -5.22 22.02
C TRP A 97 -5.50 -4.38 23.29
N HIS A 98 -6.65 -3.74 23.44
CA HIS A 98 -7.00 -2.91 24.59
C HIS A 98 -8.34 -3.36 25.19
N THR A 99 -8.47 -3.28 26.51
CA THR A 99 -9.72 -3.57 27.24
C THR A 99 -10.35 -2.33 27.86
N ASN A 100 -9.68 -1.21 27.77
CA ASN A 100 -10.13 0.10 28.28
C ASN A 100 -9.71 1.21 27.33
N LYS A 101 -10.13 2.46 27.62
CA LYS A 101 -9.79 3.67 26.86
C LYS A 101 -10.03 3.51 25.37
N PRO A 102 -11.28 3.20 24.94
CA PRO A 102 -11.63 3.13 23.53
C PRO A 102 -11.31 4.43 22.82
N GLN A 103 -10.89 4.34 21.58
CA GLN A 103 -10.56 5.51 20.75
C GLN A 103 -11.31 5.45 19.42
N ARG A 104 -11.49 6.60 18.84
CA ARG A 104 -12.01 6.73 17.47
C ARG A 104 -11.09 6.00 16.49
N GLY A 105 -11.65 5.13 15.66
CA GLY A 105 -10.93 4.27 14.73
C GLY A 105 -10.58 2.88 15.29
N ASP A 106 -10.80 2.63 16.59
CA ASP A 106 -10.65 1.26 17.13
C ASP A 106 -11.69 0.32 16.51
N ILE A 107 -11.29 -0.93 16.34
CA ILE A 107 -12.15 -2.05 15.98
C ILE A 107 -12.69 -2.64 17.27
N ILE A 108 -13.98 -2.48 17.53
CA ILE A 108 -14.64 -2.98 18.75
C ILE A 108 -15.13 -4.40 18.52
N PHE A 109 -14.81 -5.30 19.46
CA PHE A 109 -15.26 -6.69 19.47
C PHE A 109 -16.20 -6.94 20.62
N PHE A 110 -17.28 -7.68 20.33
CA PHE A 110 -18.28 -8.07 21.30
C PHE A 110 -18.26 -9.59 21.51
N LYS A 111 -18.54 -10.02 22.74
CA LYS A 111 -18.60 -11.42 23.14
C LYS A 111 -20.04 -11.93 23.30
N ASP A 112 -20.22 -13.21 23.09
CA ASP A 112 -21.41 -13.95 23.46
C ASP A 112 -21.44 -14.27 24.97
N SER A 113 -22.41 -15.09 25.41
CA SER A 113 -22.52 -15.55 26.79
C SER A 113 -21.39 -16.47 27.24
N SER A 114 -20.69 -17.11 26.31
CA SER A 114 -19.53 -17.98 26.57
C SER A 114 -18.21 -17.20 26.59
N GLY A 115 -18.24 -15.89 26.37
CA GLY A 115 -17.03 -15.03 26.30
C GLY A 115 -16.30 -15.05 24.96
N ILE A 116 -16.86 -15.71 23.95
CA ILE A 116 -16.26 -15.82 22.60
C ILE A 116 -16.66 -14.60 21.76
N ALA A 117 -15.71 -14.05 20.98
CA ALA A 117 -15.99 -12.95 20.08
C ALA A 117 -17.02 -13.37 19.01
N CYS A 118 -18.18 -12.71 18.98
CA CYS A 118 -19.30 -13.05 18.11
C CYS A 118 -19.72 -11.92 17.19
N HIS A 119 -19.23 -10.69 17.41
CA HIS A 119 -19.59 -9.53 16.60
C HIS A 119 -18.48 -8.49 16.62
N VAL A 120 -18.45 -7.59 15.61
CA VAL A 120 -17.41 -6.59 15.45
C VAL A 120 -17.95 -5.35 14.73
N GLY A 121 -17.40 -4.17 15.06
CA GLY A 121 -17.73 -2.90 14.43
C GLY A 121 -16.54 -1.94 14.46
N ILE A 122 -16.76 -0.72 13.94
CA ILE A 122 -15.78 0.37 13.89
C ILE A 122 -16.27 1.51 14.79
N ILE A 123 -15.42 1.98 15.71
CA ILE A 123 -15.73 3.15 16.54
C ILE A 123 -15.54 4.42 15.72
N TYR A 124 -16.63 5.16 15.47
CA TYR A 124 -16.53 6.44 14.77
C TYR A 124 -16.44 7.64 15.71
N GLN A 125 -16.86 7.49 16.97
CA GLN A 125 -16.78 8.54 17.97
C GLN A 125 -16.78 7.94 19.39
N VAL A 126 -16.08 8.61 20.30
CA VAL A 126 -16.20 8.40 21.75
C VAL A 126 -16.51 9.76 22.38
N SER A 127 -17.54 9.84 23.21
CA SER A 127 -17.93 11.06 23.90
C SER A 127 -18.28 10.74 25.37
N GLY A 128 -17.45 11.20 26.30
CA GLY A 128 -17.57 10.82 27.69
C GLY A 128 -17.54 9.32 27.91
N SER A 129 -18.60 8.77 28.49
CA SER A 129 -18.78 7.33 28.72
C SER A 129 -19.49 6.60 27.59
N VAL A 130 -19.73 7.22 26.45
CA VAL A 130 -20.47 6.63 25.32
C VAL A 130 -19.55 6.38 24.13
N ILE A 131 -19.63 5.15 23.60
CA ILE A 131 -18.97 4.70 22.37
C ILE A 131 -20.02 4.68 21.27
N TYR A 132 -19.71 5.28 20.12
CA TYR A 132 -20.54 5.26 18.92
C TYR A 132 -19.86 4.43 17.85
N THR A 133 -20.58 3.44 17.30
CA THR A 133 -20.06 2.49 16.31
C THR A 133 -20.85 2.51 15.01
N VAL A 134 -20.19 2.07 13.92
CA VAL A 134 -20.87 1.57 12.71
C VAL A 134 -20.58 0.09 12.59
N GLU A 135 -21.62 -0.69 12.38
CA GLU A 135 -21.57 -2.14 12.40
C GLU A 135 -22.30 -2.73 11.21
N GLY A 136 -21.68 -3.70 10.55
CA GLY A 136 -22.29 -4.53 9.51
C GLY A 136 -22.95 -5.76 10.12
N ASN A 137 -23.88 -6.38 9.40
CA ASN A 137 -24.64 -7.54 9.85
C ASN A 137 -25.37 -7.35 11.18
N THR A 138 -25.89 -6.15 11.40
CA THR A 138 -26.62 -5.78 12.62
C THR A 138 -28.00 -5.20 12.28
N SER A 139 -28.75 -4.75 13.26
CA SER A 139 -30.02 -4.05 13.08
C SER A 139 -30.07 -2.74 13.87
N SER A 140 -31.09 -1.92 13.65
CA SER A 140 -31.33 -0.69 14.40
C SER A 140 -31.71 -0.92 15.88
N SER A 141 -32.05 -2.16 16.27
CA SER A 141 -32.38 -2.50 17.67
C SER A 141 -31.22 -2.24 18.61
N SER A 142 -31.52 -1.90 19.87
CA SER A 142 -30.48 -1.69 20.90
C SER A 142 -29.70 -2.96 21.22
N GLY A 143 -28.49 -2.78 21.75
CA GLY A 143 -27.60 -3.89 22.12
C GLY A 143 -26.92 -4.56 20.92
N VAL A 144 -26.16 -5.61 21.17
CA VAL A 144 -25.40 -6.36 20.15
C VAL A 144 -26.32 -7.32 19.42
N ILE A 145 -26.44 -7.14 18.12
CA ILE A 145 -27.15 -8.04 17.21
C ILE A 145 -26.13 -8.56 16.20
N ALA A 146 -25.78 -9.84 16.29
CA ALA A 146 -24.70 -10.44 15.52
C ALA A 146 -25.12 -10.97 14.13
N ASN A 147 -26.40 -10.95 13.82
CA ASN A 147 -26.95 -11.34 12.51
C ASN A 147 -28.26 -10.56 12.27
N GLY A 148 -28.16 -9.27 11.97
CA GLY A 148 -29.29 -8.34 11.94
C GLY A 148 -29.63 -7.76 10.57
N GLY A 149 -28.91 -8.14 9.52
CA GLY A 149 -29.29 -7.89 8.14
C GLY A 149 -28.90 -6.54 7.54
N GLY A 150 -28.18 -5.65 8.25
CA GLY A 150 -27.82 -4.36 7.67
C GLY A 150 -26.61 -3.68 8.28
N VAL A 151 -26.30 -2.48 7.78
CA VAL A 151 -25.28 -1.58 8.34
C VAL A 151 -25.97 -0.46 9.10
N PHE A 152 -25.68 -0.37 10.40
CA PHE A 152 -26.33 0.61 11.30
C PHE A 152 -25.32 1.29 12.22
N LYS A 153 -25.68 2.54 12.62
CA LYS A 153 -25.04 3.22 13.75
C LYS A 153 -25.58 2.63 15.05
N LYS A 154 -24.67 2.38 15.99
CA LYS A 154 -25.01 1.88 17.33
C LYS A 154 -24.32 2.74 18.39
N GLN A 155 -24.75 2.59 19.63
CA GLN A 155 -24.09 3.21 20.78
C GLN A 155 -24.08 2.27 21.98
N TYR A 156 -23.02 2.36 22.77
CA TYR A 156 -22.81 1.56 23.96
C TYR A 156 -22.17 2.40 25.07
N SER A 157 -22.42 2.07 26.33
CA SER A 157 -21.59 2.59 27.43
C SER A 157 -20.19 1.94 27.38
N VAL A 158 -19.15 2.67 27.80
CA VAL A 158 -17.77 2.14 27.86
C VAL A 158 -17.69 0.86 28.72
N GLY A 159 -18.54 0.75 29.76
CA GLY A 159 -18.63 -0.44 30.63
C GLY A 159 -19.63 -1.50 30.18
N TYR A 160 -20.14 -1.46 28.94
CA TYR A 160 -21.12 -2.43 28.48
C TYR A 160 -20.57 -3.85 28.54
N SER A 161 -21.26 -4.73 29.26
CA SER A 161 -20.75 -6.07 29.66
C SER A 161 -20.40 -6.99 28.50
N ARG A 162 -21.01 -6.78 27.33
CA ARG A 162 -20.70 -7.56 26.12
C ARG A 162 -19.52 -7.06 25.32
N ILE A 163 -18.91 -5.94 25.67
CA ILE A 163 -17.65 -5.53 25.04
C ILE A 163 -16.56 -6.51 25.50
N LEU A 164 -15.88 -7.13 24.53
CA LEU A 164 -14.72 -8.00 24.77
C LEU A 164 -13.44 -7.17 24.85
N GLY A 165 -13.31 -6.18 23.98
CA GLY A 165 -12.18 -5.26 23.89
C GLY A 165 -12.08 -4.59 22.52
N PHE A 166 -10.93 -3.98 22.30
CA PHE A 166 -10.67 -3.11 21.16
C PHE A 166 -9.36 -3.49 20.49
N GLY A 167 -9.39 -3.78 19.20
CA GLY A 167 -8.21 -3.82 18.36
C GLY A 167 -7.89 -2.40 17.88
N ARG A 168 -6.65 -1.94 18.05
CA ARG A 168 -6.23 -0.59 17.65
C ARG A 168 -5.29 -0.64 16.46
N PRO A 169 -5.79 -0.48 15.21
CA PRO A 169 -4.93 -0.39 14.06
C PRO A 169 -3.97 0.80 14.21
N GLN A 170 -2.71 0.60 13.88
CA GLN A 170 -1.71 1.66 14.01
C GLN A 170 -1.74 2.60 12.80
N TYR A 171 -2.86 3.32 12.62
CA TYR A 171 -3.06 4.24 11.50
C TYR A 171 -1.91 5.24 11.31
N ILE A 172 -1.21 5.65 12.36
CA ILE A 172 -0.07 6.57 12.30
C ILE A 172 1.18 5.88 11.76
N LYS A 173 1.40 4.59 12.05
CA LYS A 173 2.53 3.82 11.48
C LYS A 173 2.29 3.40 10.03
N ALA A 174 1.03 3.29 9.64
CA ALA A 174 0.65 3.07 8.24
C ALA A 174 0.53 4.40 7.46
N ILE A 175 0.58 5.55 8.15
CA ILE A 175 0.75 6.85 7.52
C ILE A 175 2.21 6.95 7.15
N ASP A 176 2.48 6.68 6.05
CA ASP A 176 3.20 7.45 5.08
C ASP A 176 3.54 6.56 3.89
N GLU A 177 2.52 6.24 3.11
CA GLU A 177 2.83 5.89 1.73
C GLU A 177 3.65 7.00 1.08
N ASN A 178 3.63 8.20 1.64
CA ASN A 178 4.42 9.35 1.23
C ASN A 178 5.65 9.59 2.12
N ALA A 179 5.72 9.14 3.41
CA ALA A 179 6.88 9.42 4.25
C ALA A 179 8.13 8.74 3.75
N TRP A 180 8.02 7.48 3.31
CA TRP A 180 9.18 6.83 2.69
C TRP A 180 9.61 7.56 1.41
N ARG A 181 8.66 8.13 0.65
CA ARG A 181 8.92 8.95 -0.54
C ARG A 181 9.59 10.26 -0.15
N GLU A 182 8.98 10.96 0.80
CA GLU A 182 9.55 12.19 1.37
C GLU A 182 10.89 11.93 2.07
N ASP A 183 11.05 10.81 2.78
CA ASP A 183 12.29 10.42 3.40
C ASP A 183 13.39 10.15 2.36
N ALA A 184 13.08 9.39 1.32
CA ALA A 184 14.00 9.14 0.22
C ALA A 184 14.41 10.46 -0.46
N LEU A 185 13.46 11.34 -0.76
CA LEU A 185 13.75 12.65 -1.35
C LEU A 185 14.63 13.51 -0.41
N LYS A 186 14.31 13.57 0.88
CA LYS A 186 15.11 14.32 1.88
C LYS A 186 16.53 13.78 2.01
N LYS A 187 16.71 12.47 2.01
CA LYS A 187 18.04 11.84 2.04
C LYS A 187 18.90 12.26 0.85
N LEU A 188 18.33 12.23 -0.35
CA LEU A 188 19.03 12.64 -1.57
C LEU A 188 19.34 14.13 -1.59
N ILE A 189 18.44 14.98 -1.10
CA ILE A 189 18.69 16.44 -0.95
C ILE A 189 19.77 16.70 0.10
N ASN A 190 19.68 16.09 1.28
CA ASN A 190 20.63 16.30 2.37
C ASN A 190 22.05 15.85 2.01
N ARG A 191 22.18 14.88 1.09
CA ARG A 191 23.48 14.45 0.55
C ARG A 191 23.95 15.29 -0.66
N GLY A 192 23.16 16.28 -1.08
CA GLY A 192 23.49 17.14 -2.21
C GLY A 192 23.33 16.48 -3.58
N TYR A 193 22.72 15.29 -3.66
CA TYR A 193 22.50 14.60 -4.93
C TYR A 193 21.35 15.21 -5.72
N ILE A 194 20.38 15.81 -5.06
CA ILE A 194 19.26 16.56 -5.64
C ILE A 194 19.33 17.98 -5.04
N SER A 195 19.45 19.00 -5.90
CA SER A 195 19.52 20.39 -5.50
C SER A 195 18.15 21.05 -5.34
N ASP A 196 17.17 20.59 -6.09
CA ASP A 196 15.80 21.11 -6.10
C ASP A 196 14.79 19.97 -6.02
N ARG A 197 13.71 20.20 -5.27
CA ARG A 197 12.60 19.23 -5.17
C ARG A 197 11.93 19.03 -6.53
N GLY A 198 11.68 20.10 -7.28
CA GLY A 198 11.14 20.14 -8.63
C GLY A 198 10.37 18.90 -9.06
N ILE A 199 10.82 18.26 -10.11
CA ILE A 199 10.22 17.02 -10.65
C ILE A 199 10.23 15.84 -9.69
N TRP A 200 11.12 15.83 -8.68
CA TRP A 200 11.26 14.71 -7.75
C TRP A 200 10.14 14.63 -6.71
N GLN A 201 9.35 15.68 -6.53
CA GLN A 201 8.15 15.66 -5.69
C GLN A 201 6.91 15.11 -6.41
N GLU A 202 6.97 14.95 -7.72
CA GLU A 202 5.93 14.30 -8.54
C GLU A 202 6.05 12.77 -8.42
N PHE A 203 5.83 12.26 -7.23
CA PHE A 203 6.11 10.86 -6.84
C PHE A 203 5.50 9.80 -7.76
N ALA A 204 4.34 10.08 -8.34
CA ALA A 204 3.65 9.16 -9.23
C ALA A 204 4.09 9.29 -10.70
N ALA A 205 4.81 10.36 -11.05
CA ALA A 205 5.27 10.56 -12.40
C ALA A 205 6.37 9.57 -12.79
N PRO A 206 6.48 9.19 -14.06
CA PRO A 206 7.60 8.37 -14.52
C PRO A 206 8.92 9.14 -14.46
N VAL A 207 9.99 8.46 -14.09
CA VAL A 207 11.33 9.04 -14.14
C VAL A 207 11.83 9.10 -15.58
N LEU A 208 12.35 10.25 -16.00
CA LEU A 208 12.97 10.41 -17.30
C LEU A 208 14.39 9.84 -17.32
N LYS A 209 14.85 9.32 -18.46
CA LYS A 209 16.21 8.76 -18.62
C LYS A 209 17.31 9.75 -18.22
N CYS A 210 17.17 11.02 -18.62
CA CYS A 210 18.12 12.07 -18.28
C CYS A 210 18.25 12.27 -16.77
N ASN A 211 17.13 12.26 -16.02
CA ASN A 211 17.12 12.43 -14.58
C ASN A 211 17.70 11.20 -13.87
N ALA A 212 17.41 9.99 -14.36
CA ALA A 212 17.97 8.75 -13.84
C ALA A 212 19.50 8.72 -13.98
N ILE A 213 20.02 9.06 -15.15
CA ILE A 213 21.46 9.14 -15.45
C ILE A 213 22.14 10.16 -14.54
N ALA A 214 21.60 11.39 -14.44
CA ALA A 214 22.20 12.45 -13.63
C ALA A 214 22.26 12.06 -12.14
N LEU A 215 21.20 11.45 -11.60
CA LEU A 215 21.18 11.00 -10.20
C LEU A 215 22.17 9.86 -9.95
N ILE A 216 22.23 8.86 -10.84
CA ILE A 216 23.20 7.76 -10.72
C ILE A 216 24.64 8.28 -10.82
N ASP A 217 24.92 9.22 -11.70
CA ASP A 217 26.27 9.80 -11.78
C ASP A 217 26.66 10.47 -10.48
N LYS A 218 25.79 11.29 -9.90
CA LYS A 218 26.04 11.98 -8.63
C LYS A 218 26.24 11.01 -7.46
N VAL A 219 25.40 9.99 -7.29
CA VAL A 219 25.54 9.03 -6.19
C VAL A 219 26.78 8.14 -6.33
N THR A 220 27.30 7.98 -7.54
CA THR A 220 28.56 7.27 -7.84
C THR A 220 29.79 8.18 -7.87
N GLY A 221 29.70 9.41 -7.34
CA GLY A 221 30.81 10.33 -7.19
C GLY A 221 31.12 11.19 -8.44
N GLY A 222 30.12 11.42 -9.29
CA GLY A 222 30.22 12.40 -10.38
C GLY A 222 30.20 13.83 -9.83
N THR A 223 31.06 14.67 -10.39
CA THR A 223 31.29 16.06 -9.94
C THR A 223 30.77 17.11 -10.93
N TRP A 224 30.01 16.70 -11.95
CA TRP A 224 29.51 17.64 -12.95
C TRP A 224 28.52 18.63 -12.33
N GLU A 225 28.92 19.89 -12.29
CA GLU A 225 28.02 21.03 -12.21
C GLU A 225 27.82 21.51 -13.66
N SER A 226 26.60 21.84 -14.05
CA SER A 226 26.30 22.35 -15.38
C SER A 226 27.01 23.68 -15.58
N GLU A 227 28.20 23.65 -16.17
CA GLU A 227 28.70 24.83 -16.88
C GLU A 227 27.81 25.08 -18.10
N GLU A 228 27.62 26.33 -18.50
CA GLU A 228 26.71 26.80 -19.55
C GLU A 228 26.69 25.85 -20.75
N ALA A 229 25.54 25.19 -20.92
CA ALA A 229 25.36 24.18 -21.95
C ALA A 229 25.51 24.84 -23.33
N ASP A 230 26.42 24.31 -24.16
CA ASP A 230 26.38 24.53 -25.58
C ASP A 230 24.94 24.18 -26.06
N SER A 231 24.27 25.13 -26.68
CA SER A 231 22.88 25.06 -27.10
C SER A 231 22.56 23.87 -28.04
N ASN A 232 23.58 23.17 -28.51
CA ASN A 232 23.49 22.01 -29.41
C ASN A 232 23.62 20.66 -28.70
N ILE A 233 23.90 20.65 -27.38
CA ILE A 233 24.18 19.44 -26.61
C ILE A 233 23.16 19.30 -25.51
N HIS A 234 22.46 18.15 -25.46
CA HIS A 234 21.54 17.88 -24.34
C HIS A 234 22.29 17.86 -23.00
N TRP A 235 21.80 18.59 -22.01
CA TRP A 235 22.43 18.78 -20.69
C TRP A 235 22.86 17.47 -19.98
N VAL A 236 22.26 16.33 -20.34
CA VAL A 236 22.59 15.00 -19.76
C VAL A 236 23.87 14.40 -20.31
N GLN A 237 24.39 14.88 -21.45
CA GLN A 237 25.54 14.27 -22.15
C GLN A 237 26.81 14.14 -21.26
N PRO A 238 27.20 15.14 -20.45
CA PRO A 238 28.35 15.00 -19.54
C PRO A 238 28.21 13.87 -18.56
N TYR A 239 26.99 13.67 -18.01
CA TYR A 239 26.70 12.58 -17.07
C TYR A 239 26.81 11.22 -17.76
N VAL A 240 26.30 11.07 -18.97
CA VAL A 240 26.45 9.84 -19.77
C VAL A 240 27.93 9.54 -20.01
N ILE A 241 28.75 10.54 -20.36
CA ILE A 241 30.20 10.39 -20.59
C ILE A 241 30.88 9.96 -19.29
N SER A 242 30.55 10.57 -18.15
CA SER A 242 31.07 10.20 -16.83
C SER A 242 30.76 8.73 -16.49
N LEU A 243 29.50 8.31 -16.67
CA LEU A 243 29.08 6.93 -16.40
C LEU A 243 29.72 5.91 -17.38
N CYS A 244 29.99 6.31 -18.62
CA CYS A 244 30.76 5.49 -19.55
C CYS A 244 32.22 5.31 -19.07
N GLY A 245 32.84 6.36 -18.56
CA GLY A 245 34.17 6.29 -17.96
C GLY A 245 34.24 5.37 -16.74
N LYS A 246 33.16 5.34 -15.95
CA LYS A 246 32.99 4.43 -14.80
C LYS A 246 32.58 3.00 -15.21
N LYS A 247 32.34 2.74 -16.50
CA LYS A 247 31.83 1.46 -17.04
C LYS A 247 30.44 1.06 -16.51
N ILE A 248 29.67 2.02 -15.99
CA ILE A 248 28.28 1.84 -15.57
C ILE A 248 27.34 1.84 -16.78
N VAL A 249 27.65 2.66 -17.77
CA VAL A 249 26.96 2.74 -19.07
C VAL A 249 27.93 2.32 -20.16
N THR A 250 27.51 1.45 -21.08
CA THR A 250 28.34 0.96 -22.19
C THR A 250 27.84 1.42 -23.55
N ASP A 251 26.54 1.65 -23.69
CA ASP A 251 25.90 2.14 -24.89
C ASP A 251 25.50 3.60 -24.70
N LYS A 252 26.37 4.52 -25.12
CA LYS A 252 26.15 5.97 -25.03
C LYS A 252 24.92 6.41 -25.79
N GLU A 253 24.70 5.85 -26.99
CA GLU A 253 23.61 6.27 -27.87
C GLU A 253 22.23 5.88 -27.30
N LEU A 254 22.11 4.72 -26.64
CA LEU A 254 20.89 4.30 -25.96
C LEU A 254 20.38 5.37 -24.98
N TRP A 255 21.29 6.05 -24.29
CA TRP A 255 20.95 7.05 -23.28
C TRP A 255 20.78 8.47 -23.84
N LEU A 256 21.47 8.80 -24.92
CA LEU A 256 21.34 10.09 -25.59
C LEU A 256 20.19 10.13 -26.60
N ASN A 257 19.71 8.98 -27.07
CA ASN A 257 18.51 8.92 -27.88
C ASN A 257 17.27 9.06 -26.99
N PHE A 258 16.47 10.11 -27.27
CA PHE A 258 15.25 10.43 -26.49
C PHE A 258 15.50 10.51 -24.97
N PRO A 259 16.41 11.38 -24.50
CA PRO A 259 16.78 11.45 -23.09
C PRO A 259 15.61 11.88 -22.18
N GLU A 260 14.62 12.60 -22.72
CA GLU A 260 13.39 12.99 -22.02
C GLU A 260 12.32 11.87 -22.01
N ALA A 261 12.58 10.71 -22.59
CA ALA A 261 11.66 9.59 -22.51
C ALA A 261 11.68 8.96 -21.09
N PRO A 262 10.54 8.42 -20.62
CA PRO A 262 10.50 7.64 -19.40
C PRO A 262 11.46 6.45 -19.43
N ILE A 263 12.13 6.19 -18.30
CA ILE A 263 12.99 5.00 -18.16
C ILE A 263 12.14 3.75 -17.89
N SER A 264 12.47 2.64 -18.55
CA SER A 264 11.84 1.35 -18.26
C SER A 264 12.41 0.70 -17.00
N LYS A 265 11.67 -0.24 -16.41
CA LYS A 265 12.15 -1.07 -15.29
C LYS A 265 13.42 -1.83 -15.68
N ALA A 266 13.47 -2.39 -16.88
CA ALA A 266 14.63 -3.11 -17.40
C ALA A 266 15.90 -2.24 -17.42
N LEU A 267 15.81 -1.03 -17.96
CA LEU A 267 16.94 -0.09 -18.01
C LEU A 267 17.33 0.38 -16.59
N THR A 268 16.36 0.58 -15.71
CA THR A 268 16.61 0.94 -14.30
C THR A 268 17.37 -0.16 -13.57
N LEU A 269 16.93 -1.41 -13.72
CA LEU A 269 17.60 -2.56 -13.11
C LEU A 269 19.04 -2.68 -13.58
N ALA A 270 19.28 -2.58 -14.90
CA ALA A 270 20.62 -2.64 -15.45
C ALA A 270 21.49 -1.50 -14.94
N LEU A 271 20.99 -0.27 -14.94
CA LEU A 271 21.72 0.92 -14.49
C LEU A 271 22.13 0.83 -13.02
N VAL A 272 21.19 0.46 -12.14
CA VAL A 272 21.45 0.32 -10.68
C VAL A 272 22.36 -0.88 -10.39
N ASP A 273 22.15 -2.01 -11.04
CA ASP A 273 23.01 -3.18 -10.84
C ASP A 273 24.46 -2.88 -11.25
N GLN A 274 24.68 -2.27 -12.39
CA GLN A 274 26.02 -1.84 -12.82
C GLN A 274 26.64 -0.83 -11.85
N ALA A 275 25.87 0.15 -11.40
CA ALA A 275 26.33 1.16 -10.45
C ALA A 275 26.70 0.57 -9.05
N THR A 276 26.16 -0.59 -8.71
CA THR A 276 26.45 -1.33 -7.46
C THR A 276 27.41 -2.51 -7.66
N GLY A 277 28.19 -2.52 -8.75
CA GLY A 277 29.19 -3.54 -9.02
C GLY A 277 28.65 -4.82 -9.65
N GLY A 278 27.55 -4.73 -10.38
CA GLY A 278 27.03 -5.83 -11.19
C GLY A 278 27.96 -6.16 -12.38
N ILE A 279 27.87 -7.38 -12.87
CA ILE A 279 28.66 -7.87 -13.98
C ILE A 279 27.92 -7.64 -15.29
N LEU A 280 28.59 -6.97 -16.27
CA LEU A 280 28.07 -6.67 -17.62
C LEU A 280 27.94 -7.91 -18.52
N GLU A 281 27.81 -9.10 -17.99
CA GLU A 281 27.58 -10.27 -18.84
C GLU A 281 26.16 -10.24 -19.40
N ARG A 282 26.06 -9.98 -20.71
CA ARG A 282 24.84 -10.26 -21.46
C ARG A 282 24.47 -11.73 -21.24
N TYR A 283 23.40 -11.95 -20.55
CA TYR A 283 22.85 -13.28 -20.32
C TYR A 283 22.67 -14.00 -21.67
N LYS A 284 23.38 -15.10 -21.83
CA LYS A 284 23.05 -16.15 -22.80
C LYS A 284 22.09 -17.13 -22.13
N GLY A 285 20.93 -16.64 -21.74
CA GLY A 285 19.89 -17.42 -21.07
C GLY A 285 18.86 -17.98 -22.04
N MET A 286 17.94 -18.77 -21.49
CA MET A 286 16.91 -19.49 -22.27
C MET A 286 16.13 -18.57 -23.20
N PRO A 287 15.63 -19.07 -24.38
CA PRO A 287 15.02 -18.26 -25.43
C PRO A 287 13.79 -17.43 -25.04
N ASN A 288 13.27 -17.60 -23.83
CA ASN A 288 12.04 -16.97 -23.35
C ASN A 288 12.22 -16.07 -22.12
N ASP A 289 13.46 -15.74 -21.71
CA ASP A 289 13.67 -14.88 -20.54
C ASP A 289 14.10 -13.47 -20.94
N HIS A 290 13.63 -12.47 -20.17
CA HIS A 290 13.92 -11.07 -20.44
C HIS A 290 15.38 -10.76 -20.09
N TRP A 291 16.07 -9.97 -20.91
CA TRP A 291 17.50 -9.65 -20.77
C TRP A 291 17.86 -9.00 -19.41
N ALA A 292 16.91 -8.28 -18.75
CA ALA A 292 17.15 -7.66 -17.46
C ALA A 292 16.94 -8.61 -16.26
N ARG A 293 16.58 -9.88 -16.47
CA ARG A 293 16.33 -10.85 -15.39
C ARG A 293 17.55 -11.03 -14.49
N ASN A 294 18.73 -11.07 -15.07
CA ASN A 294 19.96 -11.24 -14.29
C ASN A 294 20.26 -10.03 -13.41
N ASN A 295 20.02 -8.83 -13.91
CA ASN A 295 20.17 -7.61 -13.11
C ASN A 295 19.18 -7.63 -11.93
N LEU A 296 17.94 -8.06 -12.16
CA LEU A 296 16.96 -8.23 -11.09
C LEU A 296 17.44 -9.24 -10.03
N ASN A 297 17.90 -10.42 -10.46
CA ASN A 297 18.40 -11.45 -9.56
C ASN A 297 19.62 -10.94 -8.76
N SER A 298 20.57 -10.28 -9.43
CA SER A 298 21.72 -9.64 -8.77
C SER A 298 21.31 -8.62 -7.71
N LEU A 299 20.33 -7.79 -7.99
CA LEU A 299 19.82 -6.81 -7.01
C LEU A 299 19.04 -7.47 -5.86
N CYS A 300 18.39 -8.62 -6.11
CA CYS A 300 17.79 -9.43 -5.05
C CYS A 300 18.87 -10.07 -4.16
N ASP A 301 19.90 -10.65 -4.75
CA ASP A 301 21.02 -11.27 -4.02
C ASP A 301 21.78 -10.25 -3.16
N LYS A 302 21.90 -9.00 -3.64
CA LYS A 302 22.43 -7.85 -2.89
C LYS A 302 21.47 -7.30 -1.84
N ASN A 303 20.28 -7.91 -1.69
CA ASN A 303 19.23 -7.46 -0.76
C ASN A 303 18.73 -6.04 -1.01
N ILE A 304 18.84 -5.55 -2.25
CA ILE A 304 18.37 -4.23 -2.68
C ILE A 304 16.90 -4.32 -3.09
N ILE A 305 16.47 -5.38 -3.76
CA ILE A 305 15.08 -5.64 -4.15
C ILE A 305 14.54 -6.83 -3.37
N HIS A 306 13.42 -6.64 -2.66
CA HIS A 306 12.76 -7.70 -1.88
C HIS A 306 11.48 -8.23 -2.54
N SER A 307 10.89 -7.49 -3.47
CA SER A 307 9.66 -7.85 -4.19
C SER A 307 9.94 -7.97 -5.69
N PRO A 308 10.65 -9.03 -6.15
CA PRO A 308 11.04 -9.17 -7.54
C PRO A 308 9.84 -9.22 -8.50
N GLN A 309 8.69 -9.68 -8.03
CA GLN A 309 7.47 -9.80 -8.84
C GLN A 309 7.03 -8.45 -9.44
N GLU A 310 7.08 -7.38 -8.66
CA GLU A 310 6.72 -6.03 -9.12
C GLU A 310 7.59 -5.53 -10.28
N TRP A 311 8.81 -6.07 -10.40
CA TRP A 311 9.75 -5.71 -11.44
C TRP A 311 9.67 -6.61 -12.67
N CYS A 312 9.38 -7.91 -12.49
CA CYS A 312 9.40 -8.86 -13.59
C CYS A 312 8.06 -9.05 -14.31
N ASP A 313 6.94 -8.59 -13.73
CA ASP A 313 5.63 -8.68 -14.39
C ASP A 313 5.55 -7.82 -15.67
N ASP A 314 6.31 -6.71 -15.72
CA ASP A 314 6.38 -5.82 -16.87
C ASP A 314 7.74 -5.11 -16.90
N PHE A 315 8.74 -5.73 -17.48
CA PHE A 315 10.09 -5.15 -17.58
C PHE A 315 10.17 -3.87 -18.43
N GLU A 316 9.30 -3.73 -19.41
CA GLU A 316 9.25 -2.54 -20.26
C GLU A 316 8.36 -1.42 -19.69
N GLY A 317 7.68 -1.69 -18.59
CA GLY A 317 6.90 -0.69 -17.87
C GLY A 317 7.76 0.43 -17.30
N GLN A 318 7.18 1.61 -17.18
CA GLN A 318 7.85 2.80 -16.66
C GLN A 318 8.08 2.72 -15.15
N VAL A 319 9.16 3.33 -14.67
CA VAL A 319 9.47 3.45 -13.24
C VAL A 319 8.98 4.80 -12.71
N ARG A 320 8.23 4.76 -11.62
CA ARG A 320 7.77 5.96 -10.92
C ARG A 320 8.90 6.60 -10.14
N THR A 321 8.84 7.92 -10.00
CA THR A 321 9.84 8.73 -9.29
C THR A 321 10.08 8.23 -7.86
N ASP A 322 9.02 7.92 -7.13
CA ASP A 322 9.12 7.43 -5.75
C ASP A 322 9.86 6.08 -5.66
N ASN A 323 9.54 5.13 -6.53
CA ASN A 323 10.18 3.81 -6.56
C ASN A 323 11.65 3.92 -6.95
N PHE A 324 11.97 4.80 -7.89
CA PHE A 324 13.35 5.03 -8.32
C PHE A 324 14.19 5.61 -7.17
N MET A 325 13.72 6.67 -6.50
CA MET A 325 14.43 7.28 -5.37
C MET A 325 14.65 6.29 -4.22
N ALA A 326 13.63 5.48 -3.87
CA ALA A 326 13.75 4.46 -2.83
C ALA A 326 14.77 3.39 -3.22
N LEU A 327 14.78 2.96 -4.48
CA LEU A 327 15.77 2.02 -5.00
C LEU A 327 17.18 2.58 -4.88
N ILE A 328 17.41 3.84 -5.24
CA ILE A 328 18.70 4.52 -5.11
C ILE A 328 19.12 4.62 -3.65
N CYS A 329 18.24 5.10 -2.77
CA CYS A 329 18.56 5.19 -1.34
C CYS A 329 18.99 3.82 -0.77
N LYS A 330 18.34 2.75 -1.19
CA LYS A 330 18.64 1.42 -0.72
C LYS A 330 19.92 0.83 -1.36
N ALA A 331 20.13 1.09 -2.65
CA ALA A 331 21.30 0.60 -3.37
C ALA A 331 22.62 1.24 -2.87
N PHE A 332 22.56 2.45 -2.35
CA PHE A 332 23.72 3.22 -1.91
C PHE A 332 23.77 3.47 -0.39
N ASP A 333 22.92 2.78 0.36
CA ASP A 333 22.84 2.84 1.83
C ASP A 333 22.71 4.28 2.38
N LEU A 334 21.72 5.03 1.85
CA LEU A 334 21.47 6.44 2.14
C LEU A 334 20.41 6.65 3.23
#